data_5f36d4ee16a4b3ddd292c7a993c01b00
#
_entry.id   5f36d4ee16a4b3ddd292c7a993c01b00
#
_cell.length_a   1.000
_cell.length_b   1.000
_cell.length_c   1.000
_cell.angle_alpha   90.00
_cell.angle_beta   90.00
_cell.angle_gamma   90.00
#
_symmetry.space_group_name_H-M   'P 1'
#
loop_
_entity.id
_entity.type
_entity.pdbx_description
1 polymer ?
#
loop_
_entity_poly.entity_id
_entity_poly.type
_entity_poly.pdbx_seq_one_letter_code
_entity_poly.pdbx_strand_id
1 'polypeptide(L)'
;MEDNKKKGLGMVLEGGGMRGLYTAGVLDELMEQGIYADSTVGVSAGAIFGCNYKSRQIGRTLRYNTRFCKDKRYMGLKSWITTGDLYSKDFAYGEVPWKLDVFDTETFARSPMKFTVVCTDIETGKPCYQECRMGDRLDVEWMRASASLPLAARPVKLNGRMYLDGGISDPIPVNWMLSQGYEKNVVVCTRHPGYRKEHNKLMPLLRLKFREYPELVKLLDERHIQYNRMLDKIAYLEKEGRIHVIRPDRDISAKPVERDPAHLKEIYEAVSYTHLRAHETLANL
;
A
#
# COMPACT_ATOMS: atom_id res chain seq x y z
N MET A 1 -29.28 19.26 9.28
CA MET A 1 -28.88 19.50 7.87
C MET A 1 -27.39 19.21 7.83
N GLU A 2 -27.00 17.99 7.45
CA GLU A 2 -25.60 17.70 7.20
C GLU A 2 -25.14 18.56 6.04
N ASP A 3 -24.07 19.30 6.29
CA ASP A 3 -23.42 20.20 5.35
C ASP A 3 -23.01 19.37 4.13
N ASN A 4 -23.71 19.55 3.02
CA ASN A 4 -23.50 18.86 1.74
C ASN A 4 -22.25 19.45 1.05
N LYS A 5 -21.17 19.59 1.84
CA LYS A 5 -19.87 20.04 1.36
C LYS A 5 -19.32 18.92 0.48
N LYS A 6 -19.26 19.17 -0.81
CA LYS A 6 -18.67 18.25 -1.78
C LYS A 6 -17.32 17.77 -1.26
N LYS A 7 -17.16 16.45 -1.11
CA LYS A 7 -15.88 15.86 -0.70
C LYS A 7 -14.91 15.95 -1.88
N GLY A 8 -13.74 16.49 -1.67
CA GLY A 8 -12.75 16.74 -2.70
C GLY A 8 -12.14 15.46 -3.29
N LEU A 9 -10.83 15.29 -3.13
CA LEU A 9 -10.03 14.23 -3.78
C LEU A 9 -9.85 13.00 -2.88
N GLY A 10 -10.29 11.83 -3.35
CA GLY A 10 -9.96 10.52 -2.79
C GLY A 10 -8.78 9.87 -3.52
N MET A 11 -7.89 9.20 -2.81
CA MET A 11 -6.73 8.51 -3.38
C MET A 11 -6.63 7.06 -2.91
N VAL A 12 -6.43 6.15 -3.85
CA VAL A 12 -6.27 4.71 -3.61
C VAL A 12 -4.87 4.29 -3.99
N LEU A 13 -4.14 3.66 -3.06
CA LEU A 13 -2.77 3.20 -3.25
C LEU A 13 -2.72 1.67 -3.22
N GLU A 14 -2.45 1.06 -4.38
CA GLU A 14 -2.29 -0.39 -4.49
C GLU A 14 -1.09 -0.89 -3.70
N GLY A 15 -1.18 -2.11 -3.17
CA GLY A 15 -0.05 -2.86 -2.65
C GLY A 15 0.86 -3.41 -3.74
N GLY A 16 2.12 -3.66 -3.42
CA GLY A 16 3.04 -4.16 -4.45
C GLY A 16 4.44 -4.57 -3.97
N GLY A 17 4.68 -4.62 -2.66
CA GLY A 17 6.03 -4.80 -2.12
C GLY A 17 6.95 -3.68 -2.64
N MET A 18 8.16 -4.00 -3.12
CA MET A 18 9.10 -2.98 -3.62
C MET A 18 8.64 -2.26 -4.88
N ARG A 19 7.67 -2.78 -5.66
CA ARG A 19 7.05 -1.99 -6.74
C ARG A 19 6.33 -0.75 -6.23
N GLY A 20 5.94 -0.72 -4.95
CA GLY A 20 5.36 0.46 -4.31
C GLY A 20 6.30 1.67 -4.26
N LEU A 21 7.61 1.53 -4.56
CA LEU A 21 8.49 2.68 -4.79
C LEU A 21 8.03 3.54 -5.96
N TYR A 22 7.41 2.94 -7.00
CA TYR A 22 6.72 3.72 -8.03
C TYR A 22 5.62 4.61 -7.42
N THR A 23 4.78 4.03 -6.54
CA THR A 23 3.76 4.81 -5.81
C THR A 23 4.39 5.93 -4.98
N ALA A 24 5.54 5.66 -4.32
CA ALA A 24 6.25 6.69 -3.57
C ALA A 24 6.74 7.84 -4.47
N GLY A 25 7.27 7.53 -5.65
CA GLY A 25 7.66 8.54 -6.64
C GLY A 25 6.48 9.39 -7.10
N VAL A 26 5.32 8.75 -7.38
CA VAL A 26 4.08 9.49 -7.73
C VAL A 26 3.66 10.42 -6.59
N LEU A 27 3.66 9.95 -5.35
CA LEU A 27 3.25 10.75 -4.21
C LEU A 27 4.21 11.91 -3.93
N ASP A 28 5.51 11.69 -4.07
CA ASP A 28 6.52 12.73 -3.87
C ASP A 28 6.37 13.82 -4.93
N GLU A 29 6.16 13.45 -6.20
CA GLU A 29 5.89 14.41 -7.27
C GLU A 29 4.61 15.22 -7.01
N LEU A 30 3.53 14.57 -6.56
CA LEU A 30 2.29 15.28 -6.19
C LEU A 30 2.54 16.26 -5.04
N MET A 31 3.36 15.90 -4.05
CA MET A 31 3.73 16.79 -2.95
C MET A 31 4.57 17.98 -3.42
N GLU A 32 5.52 17.77 -4.32
CA GLU A 32 6.34 18.85 -4.91
C GLU A 32 5.48 19.88 -5.64
N GLN A 33 4.36 19.43 -6.18
CA GLN A 33 3.40 20.30 -6.87
C GLN A 33 2.29 20.84 -5.96
N GLY A 34 2.35 20.55 -4.67
CA GLY A 34 1.36 21.02 -3.70
C GLY A 34 -0.01 20.35 -3.81
N ILE A 35 -0.11 19.20 -4.50
CA ILE A 35 -1.35 18.45 -4.67
C ILE A 35 -1.51 17.45 -3.52
N TYR A 36 -2.59 17.59 -2.75
CA TYR A 36 -2.91 16.73 -1.62
C TYR A 36 -4.34 16.22 -1.70
N ALA A 37 -4.51 14.92 -1.43
CA ALA A 37 -5.82 14.32 -1.30
C ALA A 37 -6.47 14.65 0.06
N ASP A 38 -7.81 14.69 0.11
CA ASP A 38 -8.57 14.82 1.36
C ASP A 38 -8.62 13.48 2.10
N SER A 39 -8.57 12.37 1.35
CA SER A 39 -8.52 11.02 1.90
C SER A 39 -7.65 10.11 1.06
N THR A 40 -6.86 9.29 1.74
CA THR A 40 -6.01 8.27 1.12
C THR A 40 -6.28 6.92 1.76
N VAL A 41 -6.45 5.88 0.95
CA VAL A 41 -6.48 4.49 1.42
C VAL A 41 -5.34 3.71 0.80
N GLY A 42 -4.53 3.07 1.65
CA GLY A 42 -3.36 2.30 1.21
C GLY A 42 -3.41 0.83 1.62
N VAL A 43 -2.82 -0.01 0.79
CA VAL A 43 -2.74 -1.45 1.00
C VAL A 43 -1.27 -1.88 0.96
N SER A 44 -0.78 -2.64 1.96
CA SER A 44 0.58 -3.20 1.94
C SER A 44 1.64 -2.09 1.75
N ALA A 45 2.43 -2.14 0.67
CA ALA A 45 3.37 -1.07 0.33
C ALA A 45 2.67 0.30 0.18
N GLY A 46 1.44 0.35 -0.35
CA GLY A 46 0.65 1.58 -0.42
C GLY A 46 0.32 2.16 0.96
N ALA A 47 0.18 1.33 1.98
CA ALA A 47 0.02 1.79 3.38
C ALA A 47 1.35 2.29 3.96
N ILE A 48 2.44 1.51 3.81
CA ILE A 48 3.76 1.84 4.37
C ILE A 48 4.39 3.07 3.72
N PHE A 49 4.23 3.25 2.41
CA PHE A 49 4.82 4.37 1.68
C PHE A 49 3.89 5.58 1.66
N GLY A 50 2.58 5.34 1.57
CA GLY A 50 1.56 6.39 1.56
C GLY A 50 1.48 7.22 2.85
N CYS A 51 1.91 6.68 4.01
CA CYS A 51 1.96 7.47 5.24
C CYS A 51 2.85 8.71 5.12
N ASN A 52 3.90 8.66 4.26
CA ASN A 52 4.81 9.78 4.02
C ASN A 52 4.13 10.93 3.24
N TYR A 53 3.10 10.62 2.45
CA TYR A 53 2.28 11.63 1.79
C TYR A 53 1.47 12.45 2.80
N LYS A 54 0.85 11.81 3.78
CA LYS A 54 0.15 12.52 4.87
C LYS A 54 1.11 13.30 5.77
N SER A 55 2.30 12.77 6.05
CA SER A 55 3.35 13.47 6.84
C SER A 55 4.20 14.44 6.02
N ARG A 56 3.93 14.61 4.73
CA ARG A 56 4.64 15.53 3.82
C ARG A 56 6.16 15.29 3.75
N GLN A 57 6.60 14.04 3.88
CA GLN A 57 8.02 13.68 3.90
C GLN A 57 8.51 13.23 2.52
N ILE A 58 8.76 14.18 1.61
CA ILE A 58 9.30 13.93 0.26
C ILE A 58 10.63 13.17 0.35
N GLY A 59 10.81 12.16 -0.51
CA GLY A 59 12.02 11.35 -0.62
C GLY A 59 12.26 10.36 0.53
N ARG A 60 11.47 10.41 1.62
CA ARG A 60 11.70 9.56 2.77
C ARG A 60 11.63 8.07 2.43
N THR A 61 10.64 7.65 1.63
CA THR A 61 10.48 6.25 1.22
C THR A 61 11.71 5.74 0.47
N LEU A 62 12.20 6.49 -0.51
CA LEU A 62 13.40 6.13 -1.26
C LEU A 62 14.62 6.09 -0.34
N ARG A 63 14.79 7.10 0.49
CA ARG A 63 15.96 7.29 1.35
C ARG A 63 16.18 6.12 2.31
N TYR A 64 15.17 5.71 3.08
CA TYR A 64 15.37 4.59 4.01
C TYR A 64 15.48 3.23 3.29
N ASN A 65 14.74 3.02 2.18
CA ASN A 65 14.86 1.77 1.43
C ASN A 65 16.25 1.62 0.81
N THR A 66 16.80 2.64 0.15
CA THR A 66 18.14 2.59 -0.44
C THR A 66 19.24 2.48 0.62
N ARG A 67 19.08 3.19 1.75
CA ARG A 67 20.02 3.16 2.86
C ARG A 67 20.12 1.79 3.52
N PHE A 68 19.00 1.11 3.70
CA PHE A 68 18.93 -0.12 4.50
C PHE A 68 18.71 -1.41 3.68
N CYS A 69 18.57 -1.37 2.36
CA CYS A 69 18.31 -2.57 1.54
C CYS A 69 19.39 -3.66 1.69
N LYS A 70 20.62 -3.30 2.02
CA LYS A 70 21.73 -4.25 2.28
C LYS A 70 21.87 -4.64 3.74
N ASP A 71 21.20 -3.95 4.66
CA ASP A 71 21.29 -4.24 6.10
C ASP A 71 20.47 -5.50 6.44
N LYS A 72 21.17 -6.49 6.99
CA LYS A 72 20.56 -7.79 7.38
C LYS A 72 19.54 -7.65 8.52
N ARG A 73 19.55 -6.52 9.26
CA ARG A 73 18.56 -6.20 10.29
C ARG A 73 17.26 -5.69 9.68
N TYR A 74 17.33 -5.04 8.50
CA TYR A 74 16.17 -4.46 7.84
C TYR A 74 15.26 -5.52 7.25
N MET A 75 15.83 -6.41 6.40
CA MET A 75 15.06 -7.43 5.70
C MET A 75 15.91 -8.64 5.30
N GLY A 76 15.26 -9.78 5.08
CA GLY A 76 15.83 -10.94 4.44
C GLY A 76 15.66 -12.24 5.20
N LEU A 77 16.34 -13.28 4.70
CA LEU A 77 16.22 -14.65 5.21
C LEU A 77 16.58 -14.77 6.70
N LYS A 78 17.60 -14.02 7.15
CA LYS A 78 17.97 -14.03 8.58
C LYS A 78 16.83 -13.53 9.46
N SER A 79 16.22 -12.40 9.12
CA SER A 79 15.06 -11.87 9.81
C SER A 79 13.91 -12.89 9.80
N TRP A 80 13.62 -13.46 8.63
CA TRP A 80 12.54 -14.44 8.47
C TRP A 80 12.74 -15.69 9.35
N ILE A 81 13.94 -16.25 9.39
CA ILE A 81 14.24 -17.44 10.21
C ILE A 81 14.14 -17.12 11.71
N THR A 82 14.66 -15.96 12.14
CA THR A 82 14.75 -15.62 13.58
C THR A 82 13.45 -15.06 14.13
N THR A 83 12.68 -14.33 13.34
CA THR A 83 11.47 -13.61 13.78
C THR A 83 10.18 -14.12 13.16
N GLY A 84 10.26 -14.83 12.02
CA GLY A 84 9.14 -15.21 11.19
C GLY A 84 8.66 -14.09 10.25
N ASP A 85 9.32 -12.93 10.26
CA ASP A 85 9.02 -11.77 9.46
C ASP A 85 10.17 -11.44 8.50
N LEU A 86 9.86 -11.31 7.20
CA LEU A 86 10.83 -10.97 6.16
C LEU A 86 11.43 -9.58 6.38
N TYR A 87 10.59 -8.62 6.80
CA TYR A 87 10.97 -7.29 7.27
C TYR A 87 10.92 -7.28 8.79
N SER A 88 12.06 -6.97 9.42
CA SER A 88 12.16 -7.01 10.88
C SER A 88 11.23 -6.01 11.54
N LYS A 89 10.34 -6.49 12.43
CA LYS A 89 9.48 -5.65 13.24
C LYS A 89 10.31 -4.62 14.04
N ASP A 90 11.35 -5.07 14.73
CA ASP A 90 12.11 -4.22 15.64
C ASP A 90 12.98 -3.20 14.90
N PHE A 91 13.51 -3.55 13.74
CA PHE A 91 14.35 -2.64 12.97
C PHE A 91 13.55 -1.80 11.99
N ALA A 92 12.79 -2.45 11.07
CA ALA A 92 12.10 -1.73 9.98
C ALA A 92 10.93 -0.87 10.48
N TYR A 93 10.20 -1.34 11.51
CA TYR A 93 9.06 -0.63 12.10
C TYR A 93 9.36 -0.06 13.50
N GLY A 94 10.48 -0.47 14.11
CA GLY A 94 10.94 -0.02 15.41
C GLY A 94 12.05 1.04 15.34
N GLU A 95 13.26 0.69 14.88
CA GLU A 95 14.38 1.64 14.89
C GLU A 95 14.32 2.67 13.76
N VAL A 96 13.97 2.25 12.54
CA VAL A 96 13.99 3.13 11.38
C VAL A 96 13.06 4.34 11.59
N PRO A 97 11.75 4.18 11.83
CA PRO A 97 10.84 5.32 11.93
C PRO A 97 11.00 6.18 13.19
N TRP A 98 11.66 5.68 14.23
CA TRP A 98 11.77 6.39 15.50
C TRP A 98 13.16 6.93 15.82
N LYS A 99 14.21 6.49 15.07
CA LYS A 99 15.59 6.88 15.37
C LYS A 99 16.46 7.15 14.14
N LEU A 100 16.31 6.36 13.06
CA LEU A 100 17.29 6.35 11.97
C LEU A 100 16.85 7.17 10.76
N ASP A 101 15.56 7.21 10.47
CA ASP A 101 14.91 8.05 9.47
C ASP A 101 13.52 8.40 10.02
N VAL A 102 13.50 9.44 10.86
CA VAL A 102 12.37 9.73 11.74
C VAL A 102 11.10 10.01 10.94
N PHE A 103 10.02 9.33 11.34
CA PHE A 103 8.68 9.58 10.83
C PHE A 103 8.08 10.80 11.54
N ASP A 104 7.66 11.80 10.77
CA ASP A 104 7.07 13.04 11.28
C ASP A 104 5.62 12.80 11.72
N THR A 105 5.47 12.33 12.95
CA THR A 105 4.18 12.06 13.57
C THR A 105 3.38 13.32 13.83
N GLU A 106 4.06 14.45 14.06
CA GLU A 106 3.41 15.74 14.32
C GLU A 106 2.71 16.26 13.07
N THR A 107 3.42 16.31 11.93
CA THR A 107 2.81 16.70 10.66
C THR A 107 1.73 15.70 10.26
N PHE A 108 1.94 14.40 10.46
CA PHE A 108 0.94 13.37 10.19
C PHE A 108 -0.35 13.60 10.99
N ALA A 109 -0.24 13.85 12.30
CA ALA A 109 -1.41 14.06 13.18
C ALA A 109 -2.15 15.38 12.87
N ARG A 110 -1.41 16.44 12.50
CA ARG A 110 -2.01 17.75 12.17
C ARG A 110 -2.63 17.81 10.78
N SER A 111 -2.24 16.90 9.88
CA SER A 111 -2.76 16.88 8.52
C SER A 111 -4.27 16.59 8.53
N PRO A 112 -5.10 17.39 7.83
CA PRO A 112 -6.53 17.15 7.71
C PRO A 112 -6.85 15.92 6.85
N MET A 113 -5.90 15.40 6.09
CA MET A 113 -6.04 14.21 5.26
C MET A 113 -6.43 13.00 6.11
N LYS A 114 -7.48 12.30 5.73
CA LYS A 114 -7.79 10.99 6.28
C LYS A 114 -6.84 9.95 5.68
N PHE A 115 -6.24 9.13 6.51
CA PHE A 115 -5.36 8.06 6.04
C PHE A 115 -5.86 6.71 6.58
N THR A 116 -6.30 5.85 5.67
CA THR A 116 -6.86 4.54 6.01
C THR A 116 -5.96 3.43 5.46
N VAL A 117 -5.73 2.40 6.26
CA VAL A 117 -5.01 1.21 5.83
C VAL A 117 -5.95 0.01 5.78
N VAL A 118 -5.73 -0.89 4.82
CA VAL A 118 -6.52 -2.11 4.68
C VAL A 118 -5.74 -3.28 5.24
N CYS A 119 -6.37 -4.04 6.13
CA CYS A 119 -5.87 -5.31 6.63
C CYS A 119 -6.88 -6.42 6.35
N THR A 120 -6.45 -7.67 6.32
CA THR A 120 -7.33 -8.83 6.22
C THR A 120 -7.48 -9.50 7.58
N ASP A 121 -8.68 -9.54 8.13
CA ASP A 121 -9.00 -10.33 9.32
C ASP A 121 -8.92 -11.83 8.96
N ILE A 122 -8.05 -12.58 9.65
CA ILE A 122 -7.78 -13.98 9.26
C ILE A 122 -8.91 -14.95 9.62
N GLU A 123 -9.74 -14.60 10.61
CA GLU A 123 -10.85 -15.45 11.04
C GLU A 123 -12.02 -15.35 10.07
N THR A 124 -12.32 -14.14 9.61
CA THR A 124 -13.48 -13.85 8.77
C THR A 124 -13.17 -13.75 7.28
N GLY A 125 -11.89 -13.62 6.91
CA GLY A 125 -11.45 -13.30 5.54
C GLY A 125 -11.86 -11.89 5.06
N LYS A 126 -12.50 -11.08 5.89
CA LYS A 126 -13.02 -9.77 5.50
C LYS A 126 -11.95 -8.68 5.58
N PRO A 127 -12.04 -7.64 4.70
CA PRO A 127 -11.19 -6.47 4.82
C PRO A 127 -11.58 -5.65 6.06
N CYS A 128 -10.56 -5.18 6.76
CA CYS A 128 -10.66 -4.20 7.85
C CYS A 128 -10.03 -2.90 7.37
N TYR A 129 -10.80 -1.82 7.39
CA TYR A 129 -10.36 -0.48 7.01
C TYR A 129 -10.11 0.33 8.29
N GLN A 130 -8.84 0.52 8.62
CA GLN A 130 -8.43 1.21 9.84
C GLN A 130 -7.93 2.62 9.51
N GLU A 131 -8.57 3.63 10.05
CA GLU A 131 -8.08 5.01 9.97
C GLU A 131 -6.90 5.21 10.93
N CYS A 132 -5.75 5.64 10.40
CA CYS A 132 -4.56 6.03 11.13
C CYS A 132 -4.54 7.57 11.28
N ARG A 133 -4.54 8.06 12.52
CA ARG A 133 -4.74 9.48 12.81
C ARG A 133 -3.50 10.15 13.37
N MET A 134 -2.75 9.46 14.21
CA MET A 134 -1.68 10.04 15.01
C MET A 134 -0.29 9.76 14.45
N GLY A 135 -0.13 8.73 13.60
CA GLY A 135 1.17 8.25 13.14
C GLY A 135 2.02 7.65 14.27
N ASP A 136 1.40 7.31 15.39
CA ASP A 136 2.05 6.73 16.55
C ASP A 136 2.42 5.25 16.35
N ARG A 137 2.91 4.61 17.42
CA ARG A 137 3.30 3.19 17.35
C ARG A 137 2.14 2.27 16.99
N LEU A 138 0.91 2.59 17.41
CA LEU A 138 -0.26 1.79 17.09
C LEU A 138 -0.62 1.92 15.62
N ASP A 139 -0.59 3.13 15.06
CA ASP A 139 -0.81 3.36 13.62
C ASP A 139 0.25 2.65 12.77
N VAL A 140 1.53 2.67 13.21
CA VAL A 140 2.62 1.93 12.53
C VAL A 140 2.40 0.41 12.60
N GLU A 141 1.87 -0.13 13.70
CA GLU A 141 1.50 -1.55 13.79
C GLU A 141 0.34 -1.91 12.83
N TRP A 142 -0.64 -1.03 12.63
CA TRP A 142 -1.69 -1.21 11.61
C TRP A 142 -1.12 -1.19 10.19
N MET A 143 -0.20 -0.27 9.89
CA MET A 143 0.52 -0.24 8.61
C MET A 143 1.34 -1.52 8.40
N ARG A 144 2.01 -2.04 9.46
CA ARG A 144 2.72 -3.31 9.43
C ARG A 144 1.78 -4.49 9.17
N ALA A 145 0.61 -4.52 9.83
CA ALA A 145 -0.40 -5.55 9.60
C ALA A 145 -0.85 -5.56 8.12
N SER A 146 -1.11 -4.36 7.56
CA SER A 146 -1.44 -4.18 6.13
C SER A 146 -0.37 -4.75 5.18
N ALA A 147 0.89 -4.81 5.59
CA ALA A 147 2.01 -5.31 4.79
C ALA A 147 2.49 -6.73 5.21
N SER A 148 1.76 -7.41 6.11
CA SER A 148 2.11 -8.74 6.61
C SER A 148 1.63 -9.85 5.66
N LEU A 149 2.41 -10.12 4.61
CA LEU A 149 2.09 -11.14 3.60
C LEU A 149 2.13 -12.56 4.20
N PRO A 150 1.19 -13.45 3.85
CA PRO A 150 1.24 -14.87 4.20
C PRO A 150 2.58 -15.51 3.81
N LEU A 151 3.14 -16.37 4.65
CA LEU A 151 4.44 -17.01 4.53
C LEU A 151 5.65 -16.05 4.69
N ALA A 152 5.51 -14.77 4.41
CA ALA A 152 6.59 -13.78 4.54
C ALA A 152 6.56 -13.04 5.89
N ALA A 153 5.42 -13.09 6.60
CA ALA A 153 5.26 -12.47 7.92
C ALA A 153 4.31 -13.28 8.80
N ARG A 154 4.35 -13.00 10.10
CA ARG A 154 3.37 -13.49 11.07
C ARG A 154 2.12 -12.63 11.04
N PRO A 155 0.93 -13.20 11.33
CA PRO A 155 -0.25 -12.39 11.59
C PRO A 155 -0.01 -11.43 12.75
N VAL A 156 -0.54 -10.23 12.64
CA VAL A 156 -0.41 -9.15 13.64
C VAL A 156 -1.66 -9.12 14.50
N LYS A 157 -1.46 -9.18 15.83
CA LYS A 157 -2.58 -9.08 16.78
C LYS A 157 -2.85 -7.63 17.14
N LEU A 158 -4.04 -7.15 16.81
CA LEU A 158 -4.52 -5.80 17.09
C LEU A 158 -5.98 -5.87 17.54
N ASN A 159 -6.33 -5.13 18.59
CA ASN A 159 -7.70 -5.08 19.13
C ASN A 159 -8.36 -6.46 19.34
N GLY A 160 -7.56 -7.43 19.81
CA GLY A 160 -8.04 -8.80 20.09
C GLY A 160 -8.16 -9.72 18.86
N ARG A 161 -7.94 -9.23 17.65
CA ARG A 161 -8.02 -10.00 16.39
C ARG A 161 -6.66 -10.13 15.71
N MET A 162 -6.56 -11.06 14.77
CA MET A 162 -5.36 -11.33 14.01
C MET A 162 -5.51 -10.86 12.56
N TYR A 163 -4.51 -10.13 12.06
CA TYR A 163 -4.54 -9.53 10.73
C TYR A 163 -3.35 -9.92 9.88
N LEU A 164 -3.59 -10.02 8.59
CA LEU A 164 -2.60 -10.15 7.52
C LEU A 164 -2.77 -9.04 6.49
N ASP A 165 -1.91 -9.07 5.45
CA ASP A 165 -1.87 -8.10 4.34
C ASP A 165 -3.26 -7.85 3.75
N GLY A 166 -3.61 -6.56 3.62
CA GLY A 166 -4.89 -6.13 3.08
C GLY A 166 -5.11 -6.56 1.62
N GLY A 167 -4.02 -6.73 0.85
CA GLY A 167 -4.09 -7.19 -0.53
C GLY A 167 -4.54 -8.66 -0.70
N ILE A 168 -4.89 -9.34 0.38
CA ILE A 168 -5.56 -10.64 0.34
C ILE A 168 -7.07 -10.43 0.10
N SER A 169 -7.70 -9.52 0.85
CA SER A 169 -9.15 -9.29 0.82
C SER A 169 -9.57 -8.13 -0.09
N ASP A 170 -8.80 -7.03 -0.12
CA ASP A 170 -9.08 -5.88 -1.00
C ASP A 170 -7.77 -5.23 -1.46
N PRO A 171 -7.17 -5.73 -2.56
CA PRO A 171 -5.85 -5.29 -3.03
C PRO A 171 -5.83 -3.86 -3.61
N ILE A 172 -6.95 -3.36 -4.11
CA ILE A 172 -7.12 -2.03 -4.68
C ILE A 172 -8.50 -1.51 -4.26
N PRO A 173 -8.63 -0.83 -3.11
CA PRO A 173 -9.90 -0.53 -2.44
C PRO A 173 -10.70 0.59 -3.12
N VAL A 174 -10.89 0.50 -4.44
CA VAL A 174 -11.65 1.48 -5.24
C VAL A 174 -13.11 1.53 -4.81
N ASN A 175 -13.72 0.36 -4.58
CA ASN A 175 -15.13 0.29 -4.17
C ASN A 175 -15.35 0.98 -2.82
N TRP A 176 -14.44 0.75 -1.88
CA TRP A 176 -14.49 1.41 -0.57
C TRP A 176 -14.34 2.92 -0.72
N MET A 177 -13.35 3.40 -1.49
CA MET A 177 -13.15 4.84 -1.68
C MET A 177 -14.36 5.50 -2.35
N LEU A 178 -14.93 4.90 -3.39
CA LEU A 178 -16.14 5.41 -4.05
C LEU A 178 -17.32 5.48 -3.07
N SER A 179 -17.45 4.51 -2.14
CA SER A 179 -18.51 4.52 -1.12
C SER A 179 -18.36 5.64 -0.10
N GLN A 180 -17.14 6.23 0.02
CA GLN A 180 -16.91 7.39 0.90
C GLN A 180 -17.44 8.70 0.31
N GLY A 181 -17.85 8.71 -0.97
CA GLY A 181 -18.51 9.84 -1.63
C GLY A 181 -17.57 10.97 -2.02
N TYR A 182 -16.30 10.69 -2.34
CA TYR A 182 -15.38 11.67 -2.94
C TYR A 182 -15.74 11.89 -4.40
N GLU A 183 -15.76 13.17 -4.84
CA GLU A 183 -16.13 13.54 -6.21
C GLU A 183 -15.08 13.09 -7.22
N LYS A 184 -13.83 13.20 -6.83
CA LYS A 184 -12.67 12.91 -7.65
C LYS A 184 -11.89 11.79 -7.00
N ASN A 185 -11.51 10.79 -7.78
CA ASN A 185 -10.80 9.64 -7.25
C ASN A 185 -9.60 9.31 -8.13
N VAL A 186 -8.42 9.25 -7.52
CA VAL A 186 -7.17 8.81 -8.15
C VAL A 186 -6.79 7.44 -7.63
N VAL A 187 -6.42 6.55 -8.54
CA VAL A 187 -5.97 5.19 -8.22
C VAL A 187 -4.53 5.04 -8.70
N VAL A 188 -3.60 4.83 -7.78
CA VAL A 188 -2.20 4.54 -8.10
C VAL A 188 -1.98 3.03 -8.09
N CYS A 189 -1.73 2.47 -9.27
CA CYS A 189 -1.45 1.05 -9.46
C CYS A 189 0.06 0.80 -9.60
N THR A 190 0.51 -0.39 -9.20
CA THR A 190 1.91 -0.82 -9.27
C THR A 190 2.18 -1.80 -10.42
N ARG A 191 1.15 -2.06 -11.25
CA ARG A 191 1.19 -2.94 -12.41
C ARG A 191 0.76 -2.23 -13.69
N HIS A 192 1.37 -2.60 -14.80
CA HIS A 192 1.04 -2.09 -16.15
C HIS A 192 -0.37 -2.54 -16.59
N PRO A 193 -1.00 -1.87 -17.59
CA PRO A 193 -2.40 -2.14 -17.98
C PRO A 193 -2.70 -3.58 -18.40
N GLY A 194 -1.73 -4.27 -19.02
CA GLY A 194 -1.91 -5.64 -19.52
C GLY A 194 -1.69 -6.74 -18.47
N TYR A 195 -1.36 -6.38 -17.23
CA TYR A 195 -1.09 -7.38 -16.19
C TYR A 195 -2.34 -8.19 -15.84
N ARG A 196 -2.13 -9.50 -15.64
CA ARG A 196 -3.11 -10.41 -15.03
C ARG A 196 -2.45 -11.26 -13.97
N LYS A 197 -3.11 -11.38 -12.83
CA LYS A 197 -2.63 -12.18 -11.71
C LYS A 197 -2.91 -13.67 -11.97
N GLU A 198 -1.89 -14.50 -11.81
CA GLU A 198 -2.01 -15.95 -11.88
C GLU A 198 -2.38 -16.55 -10.53
N HIS A 199 -2.88 -17.79 -10.56
CA HIS A 199 -3.13 -18.59 -9.36
C HIS A 199 -1.81 -18.83 -8.59
N ASN A 200 -1.90 -18.77 -7.27
CA ASN A 200 -0.71 -18.88 -6.42
C ASN A 200 -0.21 -20.34 -6.34
N LYS A 201 0.98 -20.59 -6.86
CA LYS A 201 1.61 -21.92 -6.83
C LYS A 201 1.93 -22.43 -5.41
N LEU A 202 1.95 -21.56 -4.41
CA LEU A 202 2.19 -21.91 -3.01
C LEU A 202 0.91 -22.25 -2.25
N MET A 203 -0.24 -22.42 -2.92
CA MET A 203 -1.51 -22.75 -2.27
C MET A 203 -1.47 -24.02 -1.40
N PRO A 204 -0.79 -25.11 -1.78
CA PRO A 204 -0.67 -26.28 -0.89
C PRO A 204 -0.06 -25.95 0.47
N LEU A 205 1.00 -25.12 0.49
CA LEU A 205 1.65 -24.69 1.72
C LEU A 205 0.77 -23.72 2.52
N LEU A 206 0.07 -22.81 1.84
CA LEU A 206 -0.86 -21.87 2.47
C LEU A 206 -2.05 -22.61 3.13
N ARG A 207 -2.61 -23.63 2.46
CA ARG A 207 -3.67 -24.47 3.01
C ARG A 207 -3.22 -25.22 4.28
N LEU A 208 -1.98 -25.74 4.28
CA LEU A 208 -1.41 -26.41 5.44
C LEU A 208 -1.20 -25.41 6.60
N LYS A 209 -0.59 -24.25 6.33
CA LYS A 209 -0.28 -23.23 7.35
C LYS A 209 -1.54 -22.65 7.99
N PHE A 210 -2.56 -22.37 7.18
CA PHE A 210 -3.78 -21.66 7.60
C PHE A 210 -5.00 -22.56 7.66
N ARG A 211 -4.83 -23.89 7.86
CA ARG A 211 -5.92 -24.88 7.88
C ARG A 211 -7.03 -24.57 8.90
N GLU A 212 -6.69 -23.84 9.97
CA GLU A 212 -7.64 -23.42 11.02
C GLU A 212 -8.48 -22.19 10.62
N TYR A 213 -8.16 -21.57 9.47
CA TYR A 213 -8.81 -20.35 8.93
C TYR A 213 -9.38 -20.61 7.53
N PRO A 214 -10.48 -21.36 7.39
CA PRO A 214 -11.00 -21.78 6.09
C PRO A 214 -11.40 -20.62 5.20
N GLU A 215 -11.96 -19.54 5.77
CA GLU A 215 -12.32 -18.33 5.00
C GLU A 215 -11.09 -17.63 4.41
N LEU A 216 -9.99 -17.54 5.17
CA LEU A 216 -8.73 -17.02 4.68
C LEU A 216 -8.17 -17.91 3.55
N VAL A 217 -8.20 -19.25 3.72
CA VAL A 217 -7.70 -20.19 2.70
C VAL A 217 -8.48 -20.05 1.40
N LYS A 218 -9.81 -19.97 1.47
CA LYS A 218 -10.68 -19.76 0.31
C LYS A 218 -10.33 -18.44 -0.40
N LEU A 219 -10.18 -17.37 0.37
CA LEU A 219 -9.84 -16.05 -0.17
C LEU A 219 -8.47 -16.03 -0.87
N LEU A 220 -7.46 -16.70 -0.28
CA LEU A 220 -6.12 -16.85 -0.89
C LEU A 220 -6.16 -17.63 -2.20
N ASP A 221 -7.00 -18.65 -2.29
CA ASP A 221 -7.17 -19.48 -3.49
C ASP A 221 -7.84 -18.68 -4.63
N GLU A 222 -8.86 -17.91 -4.31
CA GLU A 222 -9.62 -17.08 -5.26
C GLU A 222 -8.98 -15.71 -5.55
N ARG A 223 -7.89 -15.35 -4.86
CA ARG A 223 -7.28 -14.01 -4.92
C ARG A 223 -6.98 -13.53 -6.34
N HIS A 224 -6.53 -14.42 -7.21
CA HIS A 224 -6.21 -14.08 -8.59
C HIS A 224 -7.48 -13.70 -9.40
N ILE A 225 -8.60 -14.35 -9.15
CA ILE A 225 -9.87 -14.05 -9.81
C ILE A 225 -10.39 -12.69 -9.34
N GLN A 226 -10.40 -12.45 -8.03
CA GLN A 226 -10.90 -11.20 -7.45
C GLN A 226 -10.04 -10.01 -7.86
N TYR A 227 -8.71 -10.17 -7.86
CA TYR A 227 -7.77 -9.15 -8.31
C TYR A 227 -8.00 -8.79 -9.80
N ASN A 228 -8.13 -9.78 -10.68
CA ASN A 228 -8.34 -9.54 -12.09
C ASN A 228 -9.69 -8.87 -12.39
N ARG A 229 -10.76 -9.25 -11.67
CA ARG A 229 -12.05 -8.57 -11.72
C ARG A 229 -11.94 -7.11 -11.29
N MET A 230 -11.11 -6.81 -10.28
CA MET A 230 -10.88 -5.43 -9.87
C MET A 230 -10.15 -4.62 -10.94
N LEU A 231 -9.14 -5.21 -11.61
CA LEU A 231 -8.48 -4.55 -12.75
C LEU A 231 -9.46 -4.26 -13.89
N ASP A 232 -10.37 -5.18 -14.22
CA ASP A 232 -11.40 -4.96 -15.24
C ASP A 232 -12.34 -3.82 -14.83
N LYS A 233 -12.74 -3.78 -13.55
CA LYS A 233 -13.57 -2.69 -13.02
C LYS A 233 -12.85 -1.34 -13.07
N ILE A 234 -11.56 -1.28 -12.71
CA ILE A 234 -10.74 -0.07 -12.78
C ILE A 234 -10.68 0.43 -14.23
N ALA A 235 -10.41 -0.45 -15.19
CA ALA A 235 -10.37 -0.09 -16.60
C ALA A 235 -11.73 0.45 -17.10
N TYR A 236 -12.84 -0.14 -16.65
CA TYR A 236 -14.18 0.36 -16.95
C TYR A 236 -14.43 1.75 -16.35
N LEU A 237 -14.15 1.94 -15.07
CA LEU A 237 -14.36 3.22 -14.37
C LEU A 237 -13.48 4.35 -14.92
N GLU A 238 -12.24 4.03 -15.32
CA GLU A 238 -11.31 4.96 -15.98
C GLU A 238 -11.88 5.40 -17.34
N LYS A 239 -12.35 4.46 -18.15
CA LYS A 239 -12.99 4.75 -19.46
C LYS A 239 -14.23 5.63 -19.31
N GLU A 240 -15.03 5.42 -18.27
CA GLU A 240 -16.21 6.24 -17.95
C GLU A 240 -15.86 7.62 -17.33
N GLY A 241 -14.56 7.93 -17.14
CA GLY A 241 -14.10 9.18 -16.51
C GLY A 241 -14.46 9.32 -15.03
N ARG A 242 -14.78 8.21 -14.34
CA ARG A 242 -15.18 8.20 -12.93
C ARG A 242 -14.01 8.14 -11.96
N ILE A 243 -12.86 7.71 -12.43
CA ILE A 243 -11.60 7.67 -11.71
C ILE A 243 -10.46 8.05 -12.65
N HIS A 244 -9.39 8.59 -12.08
CA HIS A 244 -8.12 8.76 -12.77
C HIS A 244 -7.15 7.67 -12.31
N VAL A 245 -6.44 7.01 -13.25
CA VAL A 245 -5.51 5.91 -12.92
C VAL A 245 -4.09 6.30 -13.29
N ILE A 246 -3.20 6.24 -12.30
CA ILE A 246 -1.76 6.41 -12.47
C ILE A 246 -1.12 5.02 -12.33
N ARG A 247 -0.42 4.57 -13.36
CA ARG A 247 0.22 3.25 -13.39
C ARG A 247 1.44 3.25 -14.29
N PRO A 248 2.41 2.34 -14.09
CA PRO A 248 3.57 2.24 -14.97
C PRO A 248 3.16 1.74 -16.36
N ASP A 249 3.83 2.25 -17.41
CA ASP A 249 3.59 1.86 -18.81
C ASP A 249 4.07 0.44 -19.10
N ARG A 250 5.09 -0.01 -18.37
CA ARG A 250 5.74 -1.31 -18.53
C ARG A 250 5.79 -2.07 -17.22
N ASP A 251 6.07 -3.36 -17.30
CA ASP A 251 6.21 -4.17 -16.07
C ASP A 251 7.41 -3.68 -15.24
N ILE A 252 7.14 -3.42 -13.99
CA ILE A 252 8.15 -3.12 -12.97
C ILE A 252 8.51 -4.44 -12.29
N SER A 253 9.69 -4.97 -12.64
CA SER A 253 10.24 -6.14 -11.97
C SER A 253 10.85 -5.72 -10.63
N ALA A 254 10.39 -6.30 -9.54
CA ALA A 254 11.00 -6.10 -8.22
C ALA A 254 10.93 -7.41 -7.42
N LYS A 255 12.04 -7.77 -6.80
CA LYS A 255 12.10 -8.92 -5.89
C LYS A 255 11.43 -8.56 -4.55
N PRO A 256 10.84 -9.51 -3.82
CA PRO A 256 10.32 -9.27 -2.47
C PRO A 256 11.40 -8.75 -1.50
N VAL A 257 12.65 -9.16 -1.70
CA VAL A 257 13.84 -8.64 -1.02
C VAL A 257 14.77 -8.07 -2.08
N GLU A 258 14.58 -6.80 -2.41
CA GLU A 258 15.46 -6.11 -3.34
C GLU A 258 16.61 -5.47 -2.56
N ARG A 259 17.84 -5.73 -2.98
CA ARG A 259 19.05 -5.28 -2.30
C ARG A 259 19.91 -4.36 -3.15
N ASP A 260 19.50 -4.07 -4.35
CA ASP A 260 20.19 -3.13 -5.22
C ASP A 260 19.61 -1.72 -5.08
N PRO A 261 20.35 -0.78 -4.47
CA PRO A 261 19.86 0.59 -4.32
C PRO A 261 19.61 1.30 -5.65
N ALA A 262 20.39 0.97 -6.69
CA ALA A 262 20.21 1.55 -8.02
C ALA A 262 18.89 1.10 -8.63
N HIS A 263 18.57 -0.20 -8.54
CA HIS A 263 17.30 -0.73 -9.00
C HIS A 263 16.10 -0.18 -8.22
N LEU A 264 16.23 0.01 -6.89
CA LEU A 264 15.18 0.66 -6.09
C LEU A 264 14.93 2.11 -6.56
N LYS A 265 16.00 2.83 -6.90
CA LYS A 265 15.92 4.19 -7.45
C LYS A 265 15.26 4.19 -8.83
N GLU A 266 15.61 3.26 -9.71
CA GLU A 266 14.98 3.11 -11.03
C GLU A 266 13.45 2.89 -10.92
N ILE A 267 13.01 2.06 -9.97
CA ILE A 267 11.58 1.84 -9.73
C ILE A 267 10.88 3.14 -9.28
N TYR A 268 11.53 3.88 -8.39
CA TYR A 268 11.01 5.15 -7.90
C TYR A 268 10.95 6.22 -9.01
N GLU A 269 11.97 6.30 -9.86
CA GLU A 269 12.07 7.26 -10.96
C GLU A 269 11.29 6.84 -12.22
N ALA A 270 10.71 5.63 -12.23
CA ALA A 270 9.87 5.15 -13.35
C ALA A 270 8.54 5.93 -13.49
N VAL A 271 8.33 6.94 -12.66
CA VAL A 271 7.23 7.90 -12.79
C VAL A 271 7.51 8.77 -14.02
N SER A 272 6.91 8.40 -15.16
CA SER A 272 7.09 9.13 -16.40
C SER A 272 6.30 10.45 -16.33
N TYR A 273 6.93 11.56 -16.73
CA TYR A 273 6.27 12.86 -16.91
C TYR A 273 5.01 12.83 -17.79
N THR A 274 4.83 11.79 -18.61
CA THR A 274 3.64 11.58 -19.42
C THR A 274 2.40 11.24 -18.62
N HIS A 275 2.55 10.57 -17.46
CA HIS A 275 1.41 10.26 -16.58
C HIS A 275 1.06 11.42 -15.66
N LEU A 276 2.03 12.26 -15.37
CA LEU A 276 1.88 13.49 -14.60
C LEU A 276 1.42 14.66 -15.48
N ARG A 277 1.47 14.57 -16.80
CA ARG A 277 0.73 15.43 -17.74
C ARG A 277 -0.79 15.21 -17.68
N ALA A 278 -1.24 14.20 -16.97
CA ALA A 278 -2.55 14.25 -16.32
C ALA A 278 -2.67 15.46 -15.35
N HIS A 279 -1.61 16.28 -15.22
CA HIS A 279 -1.61 17.55 -14.52
C HIS A 279 -2.66 18.52 -14.99
N GLU A 280 -2.84 18.69 -16.29
CA GLU A 280 -3.96 19.47 -16.79
C GLU A 280 -5.29 18.84 -16.34
N THR A 281 -5.34 17.53 -16.18
CA THR A 281 -6.50 16.81 -15.64
C THR A 281 -6.56 16.86 -14.12
N LEU A 282 -5.46 16.74 -13.39
CA LEU A 282 -5.43 16.85 -11.92
C LEU A 282 -5.54 18.30 -11.42
N ALA A 283 -4.99 19.28 -12.13
CA ALA A 283 -5.19 20.70 -11.84
C ALA A 283 -6.59 21.20 -12.21
N ASN A 284 -7.27 20.51 -13.16
CA ASN A 284 -8.68 20.70 -13.49
C ASN A 284 -9.60 19.72 -12.73
N LEU A 285 -9.01 18.84 -11.96
CA LEU A 285 -9.66 18.09 -10.91
C LEU A 285 -9.72 18.94 -9.63
#